data_7ef8ac1b4f2505e0d74633e848ea8e43
#
_entry.id   7ef8ac1b4f2505e0d74633e848ea8e43
#
_cell.length_a   1.000
_cell.length_b   1.000
_cell.length_c   1.000
_cell.angle_alpha   90.00
_cell.angle_beta   90.00
_cell.angle_gamma   90.00
#
_symmetry.space_group_name_H-M   'P 1'
#
loop_
_entity.id
_entity.type
_entity.pdbx_description
1 polymer ?
#
loop_
_entity_poly.entity_id
_entity_poly.type
_entity_poly.pdbx_seq_one_letter_code
_entity_poly.pdbx_strand_id
1 'polypeptide(L)'
;MKKTTILKAVGLAGAAAAAGAIAYKNHQTDKKMQAYNKKVKFKGNQIKFESEFESDSIAVNLSGVEIDFTQATLKDNKGRLDLYAELAGIDIVVPEEWHVELVGSNHKSGVNSSFSGTAAENQPVLTIHYELRFAGLNVRKPSDDSEDENECCCGNDCDCSN
;
A
#
# COMPACT_ATOMS: atom_id res chain seq x y z
N MET A 1 -12.33 28.68 45.80
CA MET A 1 -12.65 27.34 45.32
C MET A 1 -13.42 27.36 43.99
N LYS A 2 -12.81 27.71 42.83
CA LYS A 2 -13.50 27.63 41.50
C LYS A 2 -12.55 27.40 40.33
N LYS A 3 -11.24 27.22 40.54
CA LYS A 3 -10.28 27.01 39.45
C LYS A 3 -10.19 25.58 38.92
N THR A 4 -10.52 24.57 39.73
CA THR A 4 -10.41 23.14 39.35
C THR A 4 -11.58 22.64 38.49
N THR A 5 -12.75 23.29 38.57
CA THR A 5 -13.93 22.89 37.78
C THR A 5 -13.83 23.34 36.32
N ILE A 6 -13.19 24.49 36.09
CA ILE A 6 -13.01 25.01 34.70
C ILE A 6 -11.98 24.17 33.94
N LEU A 7 -10.91 23.70 34.59
CA LEU A 7 -9.92 22.84 33.95
C LEU A 7 -10.49 21.47 33.54
N LYS A 8 -11.39 20.90 34.35
CA LYS A 8 -12.07 19.64 34.01
C LYS A 8 -13.07 19.78 32.85
N ALA A 9 -13.76 20.91 32.77
CA ALA A 9 -14.69 21.18 31.69
C ALA A 9 -13.99 21.38 30.33
N VAL A 10 -12.85 22.06 30.32
CA VAL A 10 -12.04 22.28 29.11
C VAL A 10 -11.42 20.98 28.62
N GLY A 11 -10.96 20.12 29.51
CA GLY A 11 -10.40 18.81 29.17
C GLY A 11 -11.46 17.87 28.54
N LEU A 12 -12.66 17.85 29.07
CA LEU A 12 -13.76 17.05 28.54
C LEU A 12 -14.26 17.54 27.17
N ALA A 13 -14.34 18.86 26.97
CA ALA A 13 -14.71 19.44 25.68
C ALA A 13 -13.63 19.17 24.59
N GLY A 14 -12.34 19.24 24.96
CA GLY A 14 -11.25 18.91 24.05
C GLY A 14 -11.24 17.44 23.61
N ALA A 15 -11.48 16.52 24.54
CA ALA A 15 -11.57 15.09 24.23
C ALA A 15 -12.77 14.74 23.34
N ALA A 16 -13.93 15.36 23.57
CA ALA A 16 -15.13 15.18 22.76
C ALA A 16 -14.95 15.73 21.33
N ALA A 17 -14.28 16.89 21.18
CA ALA A 17 -13.99 17.47 19.86
C ALA A 17 -12.99 16.62 19.06
N ALA A 18 -11.96 16.07 19.72
CA ALA A 18 -11.03 15.16 19.09
C ALA A 18 -11.69 13.85 18.64
N ALA A 19 -12.51 13.24 19.49
CA ALA A 19 -13.27 12.04 19.15
C ALA A 19 -14.25 12.27 17.99
N GLY A 20 -14.94 13.42 17.98
CA GLY A 20 -15.83 13.81 16.89
C GLY A 20 -15.10 14.03 15.57
N ALA A 21 -13.91 14.63 15.59
CA ALA A 21 -13.10 14.82 14.39
C ALA A 21 -12.60 13.49 13.80
N ILE A 22 -12.19 12.55 14.65
CA ILE A 22 -11.77 11.20 14.23
C ILE A 22 -12.95 10.43 13.63
N ALA A 23 -14.10 10.44 14.29
CA ALA A 23 -15.32 9.78 13.80
C ALA A 23 -15.77 10.36 12.46
N TYR A 24 -15.73 11.68 12.29
CA TYR A 24 -16.06 12.35 11.04
C TYR A 24 -15.11 11.96 9.91
N LYS A 25 -13.79 11.95 10.18
CA LYS A 25 -12.76 11.52 9.21
C LYS A 25 -12.97 10.07 8.78
N ASN A 26 -13.20 9.16 9.74
CA ASN A 26 -13.47 7.75 9.43
C ASN A 26 -14.71 7.58 8.55
N HIS A 27 -15.77 8.35 8.80
CA HIS A 27 -16.97 8.32 7.98
C HIS A 27 -16.73 8.81 6.55
N GLN A 28 -15.91 9.83 6.36
CA GLN A 28 -15.51 10.32 5.03
C GLN A 28 -14.71 9.26 4.27
N THR A 29 -13.74 8.63 4.93
CA THR A 29 -12.93 7.55 4.37
C THR A 29 -13.81 6.36 4.00
N ASP A 30 -14.75 5.99 4.84
CA ASP A 30 -15.70 4.91 4.59
C ASP A 30 -16.56 5.15 3.35
N LYS A 31 -17.07 6.36 3.19
CA LYS A 31 -17.82 6.73 1.97
C LYS A 31 -16.95 6.60 0.72
N LYS A 32 -15.70 7.06 0.80
CA LYS A 32 -14.77 6.97 -0.32
C LYS A 32 -14.45 5.52 -0.69
N MET A 33 -14.20 4.68 0.31
CA MET A 33 -13.95 3.26 0.11
C MET A 33 -15.15 2.50 -0.49
N GLN A 34 -16.39 3.00 -0.34
CA GLN A 34 -17.57 2.35 -0.91
C GLN A 34 -17.55 2.26 -2.44
N ALA A 35 -16.85 3.18 -3.10
CA ALA A 35 -16.69 3.18 -4.55
C ALA A 35 -15.75 2.09 -5.09
N TYR A 36 -14.99 1.40 -4.21
CA TYR A 36 -14.00 0.40 -4.58
C TYR A 36 -14.57 -1.02 -4.43
N ASN A 37 -14.15 -1.94 -5.32
CA ASN A 37 -14.61 -3.33 -5.31
C ASN A 37 -14.12 -4.09 -4.07
N LYS A 38 -12.81 -4.02 -3.79
CA LYS A 38 -12.19 -4.68 -2.64
C LYS A 38 -11.86 -3.65 -1.57
N LYS A 39 -12.15 -3.98 -0.32
CA LYS A 39 -11.96 -3.09 0.83
C LYS A 39 -11.23 -3.84 1.94
N VAL A 40 -10.09 -3.32 2.37
CA VAL A 40 -9.29 -3.91 3.45
C VAL A 40 -9.15 -2.91 4.58
N LYS A 41 -9.54 -3.32 5.80
CA LYS A 41 -9.46 -2.50 7.00
C LYS A 41 -8.94 -3.31 8.18
N PHE A 42 -8.06 -2.71 8.99
CA PHE A 42 -7.61 -3.20 10.30
C PHE A 42 -6.90 -4.56 10.33
N LYS A 43 -6.77 -5.25 9.20
CA LYS A 43 -6.10 -6.56 9.12
C LYS A 43 -5.14 -6.57 7.93
N GLY A 44 -3.97 -7.17 8.12
CA GLY A 44 -3.13 -7.54 6.99
C GLY A 44 -3.88 -8.48 6.04
N ASN A 45 -3.72 -8.29 4.76
CA ASN A 45 -4.33 -9.14 3.74
C ASN A 45 -3.38 -9.36 2.57
N GLN A 46 -3.48 -10.53 1.96
CA GLN A 46 -2.84 -10.85 0.69
C GLN A 46 -3.93 -11.03 -0.37
N ILE A 47 -3.79 -10.35 -1.48
CA ILE A 47 -4.70 -10.42 -2.62
C ILE A 47 -3.91 -10.97 -3.79
N LYS A 48 -4.26 -12.18 -4.25
CA LYS A 48 -3.63 -12.82 -5.41
C LYS A 48 -4.54 -12.74 -6.62
N PHE A 49 -3.96 -12.42 -7.76
CA PHE A 49 -4.60 -12.52 -9.07
C PHE A 49 -3.95 -13.68 -9.82
N GLU A 50 -4.73 -14.74 -10.08
CA GLU A 50 -4.25 -16.00 -10.67
C GLU A 50 -4.87 -16.27 -12.05
N SER A 51 -5.57 -15.30 -12.61
CA SER A 51 -6.27 -15.42 -13.89
C SER A 51 -6.05 -14.20 -14.76
N GLU A 52 -6.76 -14.13 -15.89
CA GLU A 52 -6.74 -12.97 -16.76
C GLU A 52 -7.26 -11.74 -15.99
N PHE A 53 -6.44 -10.69 -15.95
CA PHE A 53 -6.72 -9.43 -15.27
C PHE A 53 -6.97 -8.31 -16.29
N GLU A 54 -8.09 -7.63 -16.18
CA GLU A 54 -8.45 -6.47 -16.97
C GLU A 54 -8.44 -5.20 -16.11
N SER A 55 -9.25 -5.19 -15.04
CA SER A 55 -9.30 -4.07 -14.11
C SER A 55 -9.86 -4.46 -12.75
N ASP A 56 -9.39 -3.80 -11.71
CA ASP A 56 -9.97 -3.90 -10.36
C ASP A 56 -9.73 -2.60 -9.58
N SER A 57 -10.42 -2.47 -8.44
CA SER A 57 -10.26 -1.33 -7.55
C SER A 57 -10.20 -1.78 -6.09
N ILE A 58 -9.18 -1.29 -5.37
CA ILE A 58 -8.87 -1.71 -4.00
C ILE A 58 -8.74 -0.48 -3.12
N ALA A 59 -9.42 -0.50 -1.98
CA ALA A 59 -9.28 0.52 -0.95
C ALA A 59 -8.74 -0.09 0.34
N VAL A 60 -7.69 0.53 0.90
CA VAL A 60 -6.98 0.06 2.09
C VAL A 60 -6.98 1.16 3.15
N ASN A 61 -7.38 0.83 4.37
CA ASN A 61 -7.37 1.75 5.48
C ASN A 61 -6.88 1.07 6.76
N LEU A 62 -5.91 1.68 7.45
CA LEU A 62 -5.32 1.20 8.70
C LEU A 62 -4.84 -0.27 8.59
N SER A 63 -4.18 -0.63 7.48
CA SER A 63 -3.83 -2.01 7.15
C SER A 63 -2.57 -2.12 6.32
N GLY A 64 -1.93 -3.29 6.35
CA GLY A 64 -0.94 -3.72 5.37
C GLY A 64 -1.57 -4.65 4.33
N VAL A 65 -1.28 -4.46 3.06
CA VAL A 65 -1.79 -5.32 1.98
C VAL A 65 -0.66 -5.66 1.03
N GLU A 66 -0.54 -6.95 0.71
CA GLU A 66 0.26 -7.44 -0.40
C GLU A 66 -0.66 -7.79 -1.57
N ILE A 67 -0.32 -7.33 -2.76
CA ILE A 67 -1.05 -7.60 -4.00
C ILE A 67 -0.12 -8.34 -4.95
N ASP A 68 -0.45 -9.55 -5.31
CA ASP A 68 0.40 -10.45 -6.07
C ASP A 68 -0.20 -10.73 -7.45
N PHE A 69 0.53 -10.32 -8.50
CA PHE A 69 0.19 -10.54 -9.90
C PHE A 69 1.07 -11.61 -10.57
N THR A 70 1.94 -12.31 -9.83
CA THR A 70 2.93 -13.25 -10.41
C THR A 70 2.30 -14.37 -11.22
N GLN A 71 1.05 -14.74 -10.95
CA GLN A 71 0.31 -15.78 -11.66
C GLN A 71 -0.77 -15.21 -12.59
N ALA A 72 -0.86 -13.90 -12.71
CA ALA A 72 -1.84 -13.24 -13.56
C ALA A 72 -1.35 -13.08 -15.00
N THR A 73 -2.29 -12.93 -15.92
CA THR A 73 -2.05 -12.46 -17.28
C THR A 73 -2.87 -11.20 -17.53
N LEU A 74 -2.40 -10.30 -18.39
CA LEU A 74 -3.16 -9.09 -18.74
C LEU A 74 -4.01 -9.33 -19.99
N LYS A 75 -5.27 -8.96 -19.90
CA LYS A 75 -6.17 -8.97 -21.07
C LYS A 75 -5.67 -7.94 -22.11
N ASP A 76 -5.51 -8.39 -23.32
CA ASP A 76 -5.01 -7.57 -24.43
C ASP A 76 -3.69 -6.81 -24.10
N ASN A 77 -2.83 -7.42 -23.26
CA ASN A 77 -1.59 -6.82 -22.75
C ASN A 77 -1.80 -5.51 -21.96
N LYS A 78 -2.99 -5.26 -21.42
CA LYS A 78 -3.30 -4.05 -20.65
C LYS A 78 -4.09 -4.39 -19.40
N GLY A 79 -3.70 -3.78 -18.28
CA GLY A 79 -4.41 -3.90 -17.02
C GLY A 79 -4.51 -2.56 -16.31
N ARG A 80 -5.57 -2.38 -15.51
CA ARG A 80 -5.76 -1.18 -14.69
C ARG A 80 -6.11 -1.54 -13.25
N LEU A 81 -5.35 -0.99 -12.31
CA LEU A 81 -5.64 -1.07 -10.88
C LEU A 81 -5.90 0.32 -10.32
N ASP A 82 -7.10 0.56 -9.80
CA ASP A 82 -7.43 1.77 -9.06
C ASP A 82 -7.22 1.53 -7.55
N LEU A 83 -6.33 2.32 -6.92
CA LEU A 83 -5.87 2.11 -5.55
C LEU A 83 -6.12 3.34 -4.68
N TYR A 84 -6.82 3.16 -3.57
CA TYR A 84 -6.94 4.15 -2.50
C TYR A 84 -6.31 3.61 -1.22
N ALA A 85 -5.44 4.39 -0.60
CA ALA A 85 -4.85 4.00 0.68
C ALA A 85 -4.79 5.15 1.67
N GLU A 86 -5.23 4.90 2.89
CA GLU A 86 -5.11 5.84 4.00
C GLU A 86 -4.56 5.12 5.24
N LEU A 87 -3.46 5.65 5.81
CA LEU A 87 -2.75 5.07 6.95
C LEU A 87 -2.39 3.58 6.70
N ALA A 88 -1.82 3.28 5.54
CA ALA A 88 -1.62 1.92 5.08
C ALA A 88 -0.23 1.69 4.47
N GLY A 89 0.21 0.43 4.47
CA GLY A 89 1.33 -0.05 3.68
C GLY A 89 0.84 -0.98 2.57
N ILE A 90 1.29 -0.77 1.35
CA ILE A 90 0.91 -1.60 0.21
C ILE A 90 2.16 -2.05 -0.51
N ASP A 91 2.27 -3.35 -0.72
CA ASP A 91 3.30 -3.99 -1.49
C ASP A 91 2.67 -4.69 -2.69
N ILE A 92 3.13 -4.38 -3.90
CA ILE A 92 2.61 -4.96 -5.15
C ILE A 92 3.72 -5.70 -5.84
N VAL A 93 3.55 -7.00 -6.01
CA VAL A 93 4.47 -7.87 -6.73
C VAL A 93 3.96 -8.07 -8.16
N VAL A 94 4.77 -7.66 -9.14
CA VAL A 94 4.41 -7.67 -10.56
C VAL A 94 5.42 -8.49 -11.35
N PRO A 95 4.99 -9.35 -12.31
CA PRO A 95 5.89 -10.12 -13.16
C PRO A 95 6.97 -9.24 -13.83
N GLU A 96 8.18 -9.75 -13.97
CA GLU A 96 9.31 -9.00 -14.50
C GLU A 96 9.13 -8.56 -15.95
N GLU A 97 8.38 -9.33 -16.73
CA GLU A 97 8.09 -9.06 -18.13
C GLU A 97 7.09 -7.94 -18.36
N TRP A 98 6.37 -7.51 -17.31
CA TRP A 98 5.41 -6.41 -17.43
C TRP A 98 6.11 -5.06 -17.28
N HIS A 99 5.48 -4.04 -17.82
CA HIS A 99 5.77 -2.64 -17.51
C HIS A 99 4.72 -2.09 -16.56
N VAL A 100 5.12 -1.21 -15.63
CA VAL A 100 4.21 -0.60 -14.67
C VAL A 100 4.20 0.91 -14.83
N GLU A 101 3.04 1.47 -15.07
CA GLU A 101 2.80 2.91 -15.08
C GLU A 101 2.10 3.33 -13.80
N LEU A 102 2.69 4.28 -13.07
CA LEU A 102 2.16 4.83 -11.83
C LEU A 102 1.58 6.22 -12.07
N VAL A 103 0.27 6.38 -11.91
CA VAL A 103 -0.44 7.64 -12.10
C VAL A 103 -1.26 7.96 -10.86
N GLY A 104 -1.02 9.09 -10.22
CA GLY A 104 -1.84 9.42 -9.06
C GLY A 104 -1.34 10.56 -8.20
N SER A 105 -1.90 10.65 -7.02
CA SER A 105 -1.59 11.67 -6.04
C SER A 105 -1.20 11.07 -4.69
N ASN A 106 -0.22 11.68 -4.04
CA ASN A 106 0.17 11.32 -2.69
C ASN A 106 0.10 12.53 -1.76
N HIS A 107 -0.36 12.31 -0.54
CA HIS A 107 -0.33 13.30 0.53
C HIS A 107 0.39 12.72 1.73
N LYS A 108 1.60 13.22 2.02
CA LYS A 108 2.48 12.72 3.10
C LYS A 108 2.69 11.20 3.00
N SER A 109 2.97 10.72 1.79
CA SER A 109 3.06 9.31 1.43
C SER A 109 4.32 9.06 0.62
N GLY A 110 4.85 7.84 0.68
CA GLY A 110 5.96 7.38 -0.13
C GLY A 110 5.50 6.47 -1.26
N VAL A 111 6.11 6.60 -2.44
CA VAL A 111 5.91 5.68 -3.57
C VAL A 111 7.28 5.23 -4.05
N ASN A 112 7.48 3.93 -4.09
CA ASN A 112 8.67 3.28 -4.62
C ASN A 112 8.29 2.30 -5.72
N SER A 113 9.12 2.17 -6.75
CA SER A 113 8.90 1.25 -7.85
C SER A 113 10.23 0.76 -8.42
N SER A 114 10.35 -0.54 -8.61
CA SER A 114 11.46 -1.18 -9.32
C SER A 114 11.32 -1.10 -10.85
N PHE A 115 10.20 -0.55 -11.34
CA PHE A 115 9.93 -0.38 -12.75
C PHE A 115 10.26 1.06 -13.19
N SER A 116 11.04 1.21 -14.25
CA SER A 116 11.46 2.51 -14.79
C SER A 116 11.51 2.47 -16.31
N GLY A 117 11.47 3.64 -16.93
CA GLY A 117 11.53 3.78 -18.39
C GLY A 117 10.15 3.77 -19.05
N THR A 118 10.13 3.44 -20.33
CA THR A 118 8.93 3.34 -21.16
C THR A 118 8.70 1.90 -21.58
N ALA A 119 7.44 1.50 -21.70
CA ALA A 119 7.07 0.17 -22.20
C ALA A 119 7.68 -0.09 -23.58
N ALA A 120 8.19 -1.31 -23.78
CA ALA A 120 8.58 -1.77 -25.10
C ALA A 120 7.35 -2.08 -25.98
N GLU A 121 7.56 -2.18 -27.29
CA GLU A 121 6.49 -2.56 -28.20
C GLU A 121 5.96 -3.96 -27.84
N ASN A 122 4.63 -4.07 -27.70
CA ASN A 122 3.91 -5.28 -27.27
C ASN A 122 4.19 -5.78 -25.84
N GLN A 123 4.89 -5.01 -25.00
CA GLN A 123 5.07 -5.35 -23.59
C GLN A 123 3.75 -5.23 -22.83
N PRO A 124 3.37 -6.19 -21.96
CA PRO A 124 2.21 -6.05 -21.09
C PRO A 124 2.37 -4.84 -20.14
N VAL A 125 1.34 -4.00 -20.06
CA VAL A 125 1.36 -2.77 -19.24
C VAL A 125 0.29 -2.81 -18.17
N LEU A 126 0.69 -2.70 -16.90
CA LEU A 126 -0.19 -2.48 -15.77
C LEU A 126 -0.18 -1.01 -15.37
N THR A 127 -1.29 -0.31 -15.56
CA THR A 127 -1.45 1.07 -15.09
C THR A 127 -2.08 1.07 -13.70
N ILE A 128 -1.37 1.62 -12.72
CA ILE A 128 -1.84 1.75 -11.33
C ILE A 128 -2.21 3.21 -11.08
N HIS A 129 -3.52 3.47 -10.97
CA HIS A 129 -4.04 4.76 -10.54
C HIS A 129 -4.13 4.78 -9.01
N TYR A 130 -3.39 5.66 -8.35
CA TYR A 130 -3.36 5.68 -6.89
C TYR A 130 -3.73 7.03 -6.28
N GLU A 131 -4.41 6.98 -5.15
CA GLU A 131 -4.57 8.10 -4.23
C GLU A 131 -4.13 7.64 -2.83
N LEU A 132 -3.03 8.23 -2.33
CA LEU A 132 -2.41 7.85 -1.07
C LEU A 132 -2.48 8.99 -0.06
N ARG A 133 -2.81 8.64 1.19
CA ARG A 133 -2.80 9.55 2.34
C ARG A 133 -2.11 8.90 3.53
N PHE A 134 -0.98 9.44 3.96
CA PHE A 134 -0.17 8.87 5.04
C PHE A 134 0.10 7.37 4.82
N ALA A 135 0.44 6.97 3.61
CA ALA A 135 0.59 5.59 3.19
C ALA A 135 1.92 5.35 2.48
N GLY A 136 2.34 4.09 2.41
CA GLY A 136 3.46 3.63 1.59
C GLY A 136 2.96 2.74 0.46
N LEU A 137 3.44 2.96 -0.74
CA LEU A 137 3.24 2.08 -1.90
C LEU A 137 4.60 1.64 -2.41
N ASN A 138 4.82 0.35 -2.43
CA ASN A 138 5.98 -0.29 -3.03
C ASN A 138 5.52 -1.19 -4.18
N VAL A 139 6.14 -1.05 -5.35
CA VAL A 139 5.87 -1.90 -6.52
C VAL A 139 7.19 -2.54 -6.93
N ARG A 140 7.27 -3.85 -6.82
CA ARG A 140 8.51 -4.60 -6.99
C ARG A 140 8.36 -5.82 -7.90
N LYS A 141 9.50 -6.34 -8.32
CA LYS A 141 9.61 -7.62 -9.01
C LYS A 141 9.71 -8.77 -8.00
N PRO A 142 9.37 -10.00 -8.38
CA PRO A 142 9.53 -11.16 -7.51
C PRO A 142 10.97 -11.42 -7.07
N SER A 143 11.95 -11.08 -7.91
CA SER A 143 13.40 -11.27 -7.66
C SER A 143 13.96 -10.32 -6.57
N ASP A 144 13.28 -9.22 -6.29
CA ASP A 144 13.74 -8.24 -5.29
C ASP A 144 13.68 -8.78 -3.84
N ASP A 145 13.03 -9.95 -3.61
CA ASP A 145 13.00 -10.62 -2.31
C ASP A 145 14.27 -11.40 -1.93
N SER A 146 15.19 -11.62 -2.89
CA SER A 146 16.34 -12.51 -2.69
C SER A 146 17.59 -11.84 -2.16
N GLU A 147 17.60 -10.52 -1.93
CA GLU A 147 18.79 -9.78 -1.51
C GLU A 147 18.99 -9.69 0.02
N ASP A 148 18.03 -10.04 0.85
CA ASP A 148 18.12 -9.89 2.31
C ASP A 148 18.66 -11.12 3.07
N GLU A 149 19.00 -12.24 2.42
CA GLU A 149 19.47 -13.44 3.12
C GLU A 149 21.01 -13.60 3.18
N ASN A 150 21.81 -12.65 2.70
CA ASN A 150 23.28 -12.83 2.59
C ASN A 150 24.13 -11.77 3.31
N GLU A 151 23.68 -11.17 4.40
CA GLU A 151 24.54 -10.35 5.24
C GLU A 151 24.50 -10.71 6.74
N CYS A 152 24.93 -11.93 7.05
CA CYS A 152 25.34 -12.29 8.40
C CYS A 152 26.53 -13.24 8.38
N CYS A 153 27.69 -12.75 7.91
CA CYS A 153 28.98 -13.35 8.24
C CYS A 153 30.01 -12.25 8.56
N CYS A 154 29.79 -11.51 9.63
CA CYS A 154 30.84 -10.74 10.28
C CYS A 154 30.86 -11.09 11.76
N GLY A 155 31.64 -12.07 12.14
CA GLY A 155 31.91 -12.42 13.53
C GLY A 155 33.01 -13.43 13.58
N ASN A 156 34.24 -12.95 13.70
CA ASN A 156 35.48 -13.58 14.18
C ASN A 156 35.41 -15.06 14.55
N ASP A 157 36.46 -15.78 14.13
CA ASP A 157 36.89 -17.12 14.50
C ASP A 157 36.38 -18.26 13.59
N CYS A 158 36.95 -18.32 12.38
CA CYS A 158 37.19 -19.62 11.73
C CYS A 158 38.68 -19.91 11.74
N ASP A 159 39.10 -20.55 12.82
CA ASP A 159 40.40 -21.27 12.92
C ASP A 159 40.30 -22.50 12.00
N CYS A 160 40.89 -22.43 10.84
CA CYS A 160 41.13 -23.58 9.99
C CYS A 160 42.53 -24.10 10.28
N SER A 161 42.63 -24.93 11.28
CA SER A 161 43.83 -25.75 11.52
C SER A 161 43.58 -27.17 11.03
N ASN A 162 44.39 -27.56 10.03
CA ASN A 162 44.81 -28.88 9.59
C ASN A 162 44.13 -29.45 8.34
#